data_627022464c88ef1413ee4bfc6f11fa09
#
_entry.id   627022464c88ef1413ee4bfc6f11fa09
#
_cell.length_a   1.000
_cell.length_b   1.000
_cell.length_c   1.000
_cell.angle_alpha   90.00
_cell.angle_beta   90.00
_cell.angle_gamma   90.00
#
_symmetry.space_group_name_H-M   'P 1'
#
loop_
_entity.id
_entity.type
_entity.pdbx_description
1 polymer ?
#
loop_
_entity_poly.entity_id
_entity_poly.type
_entity_poly.pdbx_seq_one_letter_code
_entity_poly.pdbx_strand_id
1 'polypeptide(L)'
;MKVVSSEELNLIRESDNEYELALTNREILFMFRKMILRWFSPAKHETNEFIRALISGDIESMNEYMNDVALNTFSSFDSGKKKSNRKAPENFYHGFVLGLMVDQTENYIITSNRESGYGRYDIMLEPIDKTNEKYPGIVIEFKVINPRKENTLEETVAAALKQIEEKNYDAELVKRGVKEENIHHYGFAFRGKEVLIDGR
;
A
#
# COMPACT_ATOMS: atom_id res chain seq x y z
N MET A 1 -20.90 -7.22 9.70
CA MET A 1 -20.32 -8.50 10.10
C MET A 1 -21.38 -9.26 10.85
N LYS A 2 -21.76 -10.42 10.38
CA LYS A 2 -22.40 -11.46 11.14
C LYS A 2 -21.29 -12.21 11.87
N VAL A 3 -21.34 -12.37 13.19
CA VAL A 3 -20.50 -13.38 13.85
C VAL A 3 -21.06 -14.71 13.42
N VAL A 4 -20.32 -15.39 12.55
CA VAL A 4 -20.65 -16.73 12.11
C VAL A 4 -20.20 -17.65 13.25
N SER A 5 -21.06 -18.50 13.72
CA SER A 5 -20.69 -19.52 14.70
C SER A 5 -19.63 -20.46 14.08
N SER A 6 -18.88 -21.17 14.92
CA SER A 6 -17.90 -22.15 14.42
C SER A 6 -18.55 -23.25 13.56
N GLU A 7 -19.85 -23.48 13.69
CA GLU A 7 -20.64 -24.41 12.86
C GLU A 7 -20.97 -23.81 11.47
N GLU A 8 -21.27 -22.51 11.40
CA GLU A 8 -21.48 -21.80 10.13
C GLU A 8 -20.19 -21.65 9.34
N LEU A 9 -19.03 -21.50 9.99
CA LEU A 9 -17.71 -21.56 9.37
C LEU A 9 -17.41 -22.92 8.73
N ASN A 10 -17.96 -24.01 9.24
CA ASN A 10 -17.81 -25.35 8.66
C ASN A 10 -18.66 -25.57 7.40
N LEU A 11 -19.70 -24.77 7.19
CA LEU A 11 -20.56 -24.82 6.00
C LEU A 11 -20.02 -24.03 4.80
N ILE A 12 -19.01 -23.19 5.00
CA ILE A 12 -18.32 -22.42 3.95
C ILE A 12 -17.08 -23.21 3.45
N ARG A 13 -17.09 -24.53 3.61
CA ARG A 13 -16.03 -25.42 3.12
C ARG A 13 -16.19 -25.71 1.65
N GLU A 14 -15.06 -25.61 0.96
CA GLU A 14 -14.71 -26.22 -0.32
C GLU A 14 -14.92 -25.39 -1.59
N SER A 15 -14.19 -24.31 -1.71
CA SER A 15 -13.39 -24.00 -2.90
C SER A 15 -12.40 -22.90 -2.53
N ASP A 16 -11.12 -23.23 -2.63
CA ASP A 16 -10.00 -22.28 -2.57
C ASP A 16 -9.94 -21.38 -1.33
N ASN A 17 -9.38 -21.82 -0.25
CA ASN A 17 -8.79 -21.12 0.91
C ASN A 17 -8.93 -19.56 1.05
N GLU A 18 -9.89 -18.96 0.38
CA GLU A 18 -10.23 -17.55 0.46
C GLU A 18 -11.52 -17.37 1.26
N TYR A 19 -11.40 -16.66 2.40
CA TYR A 19 -12.54 -16.31 3.25
C TYR A 19 -12.87 -14.85 3.09
N GLU A 20 -14.09 -14.52 2.67
CA GLU A 20 -14.60 -13.17 2.73
C GLU A 20 -14.99 -12.83 4.17
N LEU A 21 -14.16 -12.03 4.84
CA LEU A 21 -14.42 -11.56 6.20
C LEU A 21 -15.19 -10.23 6.15
N ALA A 22 -16.47 -10.25 6.54
CA ALA A 22 -17.27 -9.04 6.69
C ALA A 22 -17.44 -8.65 8.16
N LEU A 23 -17.28 -7.36 8.50
CA LEU A 23 -17.42 -6.85 9.87
C LEU A 23 -18.91 -6.83 10.30
N THR A 24 -19.28 -7.41 11.44
CA THR A 24 -20.66 -7.64 11.90
C THR A 24 -21.41 -6.38 12.30
N ASN A 25 -20.71 -5.38 12.84
CA ASN A 25 -21.34 -4.12 13.26
C ASN A 25 -20.34 -2.98 13.37
N ARG A 26 -20.85 -1.76 13.53
CA ARG A 26 -20.04 -0.53 13.64
C ARG A 26 -19.13 -0.52 14.87
N GLU A 27 -19.50 -1.17 15.96
CA GLU A 27 -18.69 -1.21 17.18
C GLU A 27 -17.45 -2.06 16.99
N ILE A 28 -17.58 -3.19 16.32
CA ILE A 28 -16.44 -4.06 15.97
C ILE A 28 -15.54 -3.37 14.93
N LEU A 29 -16.12 -2.70 13.95
CA LEU A 29 -15.34 -1.86 13.02
C LEU A 29 -14.53 -0.82 13.78
N PHE A 30 -15.16 -0.12 14.73
CA PHE A 30 -14.50 0.89 15.54
C PHE A 30 -13.44 0.30 16.48
N MET A 31 -13.70 -0.87 17.04
CA MET A 31 -12.74 -1.61 17.87
C MET A 31 -11.53 -2.08 17.05
N PHE A 32 -11.74 -2.67 15.87
CA PHE A 32 -10.66 -3.05 14.95
C PHE A 32 -9.88 -1.83 14.48
N ARG A 33 -10.56 -0.75 14.11
CA ARG A 33 -9.92 0.52 13.76
C ARG A 33 -9.06 1.07 14.90
N LYS A 34 -9.57 1.06 16.16
CA LYS A 34 -8.79 1.44 17.33
C LYS A 34 -7.62 0.50 17.61
N MET A 35 -7.78 -0.79 17.38
CA MET A 35 -6.73 -1.78 17.59
C MET A 35 -5.60 -1.60 16.57
N ILE A 36 -5.94 -1.45 15.29
CA ILE A 36 -4.99 -1.15 14.22
C ILE A 36 -4.29 0.18 14.48
N LEU A 37 -5.05 1.24 14.80
CA LEU A 37 -4.50 2.54 15.16
C LEU A 37 -3.62 2.50 16.43
N ARG A 38 -3.86 1.57 17.38
CA ARG A 38 -2.99 1.37 18.54
C ARG A 38 -1.70 0.63 18.20
N TRP A 39 -1.74 -0.30 17.26
CA TRP A 39 -0.51 -0.95 16.77
C TRP A 39 0.43 0.05 16.07
N PHE A 40 -0.16 1.08 15.48
CA PHE A 40 0.56 2.18 14.80
C PHE A 40 0.59 3.48 15.63
N SER A 41 0.27 3.44 16.91
CA SER A 41 -0.02 4.58 17.80
C SER A 41 1.16 5.35 18.42
N PRO A 42 2.43 5.01 18.24
CA PRO A 42 3.45 6.05 18.39
C PRO A 42 3.30 7.16 17.35
N ALA A 43 2.66 6.85 16.22
CA ALA A 43 2.65 7.63 14.97
C ALA A 43 1.36 8.42 14.68
N LYS A 44 0.51 8.75 15.64
CA LYS A 44 -0.75 9.45 15.33
C LYS A 44 -0.59 10.83 14.68
N HIS A 45 0.52 11.51 14.93
CA HIS A 45 0.93 12.73 14.21
C HIS A 45 1.61 12.37 12.88
N GLU A 46 2.39 11.32 12.87
CA GLU A 46 3.25 10.89 11.77
C GLU A 46 2.47 10.29 10.58
N THR A 47 1.38 9.53 10.82
CA THR A 47 0.55 8.98 9.72
C THR A 47 -0.01 10.08 8.82
N ASN A 48 -0.46 11.19 9.42
CA ASN A 48 -0.92 12.35 8.66
C ASN A 48 0.23 13.04 7.91
N GLU A 49 1.45 12.98 8.42
CA GLU A 49 2.64 13.53 7.78
C GLU A 49 3.03 12.70 6.56
N PHE A 50 3.06 11.37 6.68
CA PHE A 50 3.29 10.50 5.53
C PHE A 50 2.28 10.74 4.40
N ILE A 51 1.00 10.83 4.72
CA ILE A 51 -0.04 11.06 3.71
C ILE A 51 0.09 12.44 3.06
N ARG A 52 0.45 13.47 3.84
CA ARG A 52 0.73 14.81 3.28
C ARG A 52 1.92 14.76 2.35
N ALA A 53 3.01 14.10 2.76
CA ALA A 53 4.21 13.91 1.96
C ALA A 53 3.89 13.17 0.65
N LEU A 54 3.09 12.10 0.72
CA LEU A 54 2.64 11.32 -0.44
C LEU A 54 1.84 12.19 -1.43
N ILE A 55 0.92 13.01 -0.93
CA ILE A 55 0.08 13.89 -1.77
C ILE A 55 0.91 15.05 -2.34
N SER A 56 1.84 15.62 -1.57
CA SER A 56 2.67 16.75 -1.99
C SER A 56 3.91 16.37 -2.80
N GLY A 57 4.25 15.09 -2.89
CA GLY A 57 5.48 14.64 -3.57
C GLY A 57 6.75 14.80 -2.73
N ASP A 58 6.64 14.92 -1.40
CA ASP A 58 7.78 15.03 -0.50
C ASP A 58 8.41 13.65 -0.24
N ILE A 59 9.34 13.29 -1.13
CA ILE A 59 10.05 12.00 -1.10
C ILE A 59 10.88 11.82 0.18
N GLU A 60 11.50 12.90 0.68
CA GLU A 60 12.35 12.86 1.87
C GLU A 60 11.53 12.47 3.11
N SER A 61 10.44 13.18 3.37
CA SER A 61 9.54 12.87 4.49
C SER A 61 8.91 11.49 4.40
N MET A 62 8.57 11.01 3.18
CA MET A 62 8.09 9.64 3.00
C MET A 62 9.14 8.60 3.37
N ASN A 63 10.40 8.80 2.97
CA ASN A 63 11.51 7.92 3.29
C ASN A 63 11.79 7.89 4.79
N GLU A 64 11.87 9.06 5.45
CA GLU A 64 12.06 9.14 6.91
C GLU A 64 11.00 8.34 7.65
N TYR A 65 9.72 8.61 7.37
CA TYR A 65 8.61 7.91 8.00
C TYR A 65 8.67 6.40 7.82
N MET A 66 8.85 5.94 6.58
CA MET A 66 8.82 4.49 6.29
C MET A 66 10.01 3.75 6.91
N ASN A 67 11.19 4.37 6.98
CA ASN A 67 12.35 3.76 7.63
C ASN A 67 12.19 3.73 9.15
N ASP A 68 11.67 4.78 9.78
CA ASP A 68 11.36 4.79 11.21
C ASP A 68 10.35 3.72 11.59
N VAL A 69 9.26 3.61 10.83
CA VAL A 69 8.28 2.55 11.04
C VAL A 69 8.88 1.16 10.81
N ALA A 70 9.66 0.98 9.77
CA ALA A 70 10.32 -0.29 9.47
C ALA A 70 11.26 -0.71 10.61
N LEU A 71 12.06 0.20 11.14
CA LEU A 71 12.96 -0.06 12.26
C LEU A 71 12.22 -0.45 13.53
N ASN A 72 11.15 0.27 13.85
CA ASN A 72 10.42 0.10 15.11
C ASN A 72 9.42 -1.06 15.10
N THR A 73 8.83 -1.36 13.94
CA THR A 73 7.73 -2.32 13.84
C THR A 73 8.19 -3.71 13.40
N PHE A 74 9.23 -3.81 12.55
CA PHE A 74 9.63 -5.09 11.95
C PHE A 74 10.60 -5.93 12.78
N SER A 75 11.11 -5.43 13.90
CA SER A 75 11.96 -6.23 14.79
C SER A 75 11.28 -7.48 15.34
N SER A 76 9.94 -7.51 15.36
CA SER A 76 9.14 -8.62 15.88
C SER A 76 8.83 -9.71 14.84
N PHE A 77 8.94 -9.42 13.55
CA PHE A 77 8.60 -10.35 12.47
C PHE A 77 9.79 -11.12 11.90
N ASP A 78 11.00 -10.67 12.17
CA ASP A 78 12.23 -11.27 11.65
C ASP A 78 12.67 -12.54 12.39
N SER A 79 12.01 -12.91 13.49
CA SER A 79 12.33 -14.09 14.30
C SER A 79 11.80 -15.42 13.75
N GLY A 80 11.08 -15.40 12.66
CA GLY A 80 10.53 -16.58 11.97
C GLY A 80 11.53 -17.18 10.99
N LYS A 81 12.43 -18.07 11.45
CA LYS A 81 13.23 -18.95 10.58
C LYS A 81 12.36 -19.89 9.73
N LYS A 82 11.70 -19.38 8.71
CA LYS A 82 11.16 -20.22 7.62
C LYS A 82 11.50 -19.60 6.27
N LYS A 83 12.43 -20.27 5.57
CA LYS A 83 12.72 -20.07 4.15
C LYS A 83 11.50 -20.46 3.30
N SER A 84 10.47 -19.64 3.25
CA SER A 84 9.41 -19.87 2.25
C SER A 84 8.56 -18.61 2.04
N ASN A 85 8.68 -18.11 0.86
CA ASN A 85 7.89 -17.08 0.19
C ASN A 85 8.54 -15.69 0.13
N ARG A 86 9.16 -15.39 -1.03
CA ARG A 86 9.65 -14.05 -1.38
C ARG A 86 8.54 -13.00 -1.46
N LYS A 87 7.28 -13.42 -1.58
CA LYS A 87 6.10 -12.54 -1.62
C LYS A 87 5.62 -12.07 -0.24
N ALA A 88 6.03 -12.72 0.84
CA ALA A 88 5.55 -12.35 2.18
C ALA A 88 5.95 -10.93 2.61
N PRO A 89 7.19 -10.44 2.39
CA PRO A 89 7.55 -9.06 2.68
C PRO A 89 6.77 -8.04 1.83
N GLU A 90 6.64 -8.29 0.53
CA GLU A 90 5.91 -7.42 -0.40
C GLU A 90 4.44 -7.26 0.00
N ASN A 91 3.75 -8.37 0.27
CA ASN A 91 2.36 -8.35 0.73
C ASN A 91 2.19 -7.61 2.05
N PHE A 92 3.19 -7.72 2.94
CA PHE A 92 3.17 -7.01 4.22
C PHE A 92 3.25 -5.49 4.01
N TYR A 93 4.25 -5.02 3.26
CA TYR A 93 4.43 -3.60 2.96
C TYR A 93 3.24 -3.03 2.20
N HIS A 94 2.73 -3.77 1.23
CA HIS A 94 1.52 -3.41 0.50
C HIS A 94 0.32 -3.22 1.44
N GLY A 95 0.05 -4.19 2.33
CA GLY A 95 -1.03 -4.09 3.31
C GLY A 95 -0.82 -2.97 4.32
N PHE A 96 0.43 -2.72 4.75
CA PHE A 96 0.78 -1.63 5.64
C PHE A 96 0.49 -0.26 5.01
N VAL A 97 1.02 0.00 3.82
CA VAL A 97 0.82 1.28 3.12
C VAL A 97 -0.66 1.49 2.77
N LEU A 98 -1.36 0.44 2.35
CA LEU A 98 -2.80 0.50 2.13
C LEU A 98 -3.56 0.88 3.42
N GLY A 99 -3.13 0.36 4.56
CA GLY A 99 -3.69 0.70 5.88
C GLY A 99 -3.51 2.16 6.26
N LEU A 100 -2.38 2.79 5.91
CA LEU A 100 -2.15 4.22 6.13
C LEU A 100 -3.13 5.10 5.35
N MET A 101 -3.62 4.61 4.20
CA MET A 101 -4.48 5.36 3.30
C MET A 101 -5.97 5.28 3.65
N VAL A 102 -6.38 4.42 4.59
CA VAL A 102 -7.81 4.17 4.92
C VAL A 102 -8.57 5.45 5.27
N ASP A 103 -7.92 6.42 5.89
CA ASP A 103 -8.56 7.70 6.25
C ASP A 103 -8.71 8.68 5.08
N GLN A 104 -8.19 8.35 3.90
CA GLN A 104 -8.27 9.19 2.69
C GLN A 104 -9.49 8.90 1.81
N THR A 105 -10.39 8.04 2.22
CA THR A 105 -11.60 7.67 1.45
C THR A 105 -12.59 8.82 1.23
N GLU A 106 -12.43 9.94 1.93
CA GLU A 106 -13.20 11.17 1.66
C GLU A 106 -12.67 11.95 0.44
N ASN A 107 -11.37 11.78 0.12
CA ASN A 107 -10.70 12.50 -0.97
C ASN A 107 -10.38 11.60 -2.16
N TYR A 108 -10.24 10.29 -1.94
CA TYR A 108 -9.77 9.33 -2.92
C TYR A 108 -10.60 8.06 -3.01
N ILE A 109 -10.76 7.55 -4.22
CA ILE A 109 -11.11 6.16 -4.47
C ILE A 109 -9.80 5.38 -4.48
N ILE A 110 -9.60 4.52 -3.48
CA ILE A 110 -8.38 3.72 -3.32
C ILE A 110 -8.64 2.34 -3.88
N THR A 111 -7.80 1.91 -4.81
CA THR A 111 -7.88 0.58 -5.41
C THR A 111 -6.53 -0.13 -5.32
N SER A 112 -6.56 -1.44 -5.22
CA SER A 112 -5.39 -2.26 -5.04
C SER A 112 -5.46 -3.50 -5.92
N ASN A 113 -4.31 -3.90 -6.48
CA ASN A 113 -4.17 -5.12 -7.28
C ASN A 113 -5.15 -5.24 -8.45
N ARG A 114 -5.45 -4.15 -9.15
CA ARG A 114 -6.32 -4.15 -10.33
C ARG A 114 -5.53 -3.94 -11.62
N GLU A 115 -6.14 -4.34 -12.71
CA GLU A 115 -5.56 -4.16 -14.04
C GLU A 115 -5.73 -2.72 -14.53
N SER A 116 -4.65 -2.14 -15.07
CA SER A 116 -4.65 -0.88 -15.82
C SER A 116 -3.55 -0.93 -16.88
N GLY A 117 -3.81 -0.33 -18.04
CA GLY A 117 -2.88 -0.37 -19.16
C GLY A 117 -2.55 -1.81 -19.57
N TYR A 118 -1.27 -2.15 -19.57
CA TYR A 118 -0.75 -3.46 -19.98
C TYR A 118 -0.33 -4.34 -18.81
N GLY A 119 -0.84 -4.08 -17.60
CA GLY A 119 -0.48 -4.86 -16.43
C GLY A 119 -1.39 -4.64 -15.23
N ARG A 120 -0.88 -5.02 -14.07
CA ARG A 120 -1.56 -4.93 -12.78
C ARG A 120 -0.72 -4.07 -11.86
N TYR A 121 -1.29 -2.96 -11.39
CA TYR A 121 -0.67 -2.07 -10.41
C TYR A 121 -0.90 -2.58 -8.99
N ASP A 122 -0.05 -2.15 -8.05
CA ASP A 122 -0.22 -2.53 -6.66
C ASP A 122 -1.22 -1.64 -5.94
N ILE A 123 -1.05 -0.31 -5.95
CA ILE A 123 -2.02 0.64 -5.38
C ILE A 123 -2.23 1.81 -6.35
N MET A 124 -3.48 2.25 -6.44
CA MET A 124 -3.87 3.46 -7.17
C MET A 124 -4.83 4.30 -6.32
N LEU A 125 -4.58 5.60 -6.25
CA LEU A 125 -5.47 6.58 -5.65
C LEU A 125 -6.03 7.47 -6.76
N GLU A 126 -7.34 7.41 -6.96
CA GLU A 126 -8.08 8.26 -7.88
C GLU A 126 -8.74 9.39 -7.07
N PRO A 127 -8.43 10.68 -7.32
CA PRO A 127 -9.10 11.78 -6.63
C PRO A 127 -10.59 11.78 -6.95
N ILE A 128 -11.45 11.98 -5.93
CA ILE A 128 -12.89 12.08 -6.10
C ILE A 128 -13.21 13.37 -6.86
N ASP A 129 -12.63 14.50 -6.43
CA ASP A 129 -12.71 15.78 -7.15
C ASP A 129 -11.48 15.97 -8.05
N LYS A 130 -11.63 15.66 -9.33
CA LYS A 130 -10.57 15.75 -10.34
C LYS A 130 -10.24 17.18 -10.77
N THR A 131 -11.03 18.16 -10.33
CA THR A 131 -10.79 19.58 -10.60
C THR A 131 -9.89 20.21 -9.53
N ASN A 132 -9.73 19.56 -8.40
CA ASN A 132 -8.91 20.02 -7.30
C ASN A 132 -7.47 19.48 -7.44
N GLU A 133 -6.60 20.29 -8.03
CA GLU A 133 -5.20 19.94 -8.28
C GLU A 133 -4.37 19.64 -7.01
N LYS A 134 -4.90 19.97 -5.82
CA LYS A 134 -4.30 19.60 -4.53
C LYS A 134 -4.28 18.08 -4.32
N TYR A 135 -5.18 17.34 -4.96
CA TYR A 135 -5.27 15.89 -4.84
C TYR A 135 -4.89 15.24 -6.18
N PRO A 136 -3.60 14.93 -6.38
CA PRO A 136 -3.14 14.25 -7.59
C PRO A 136 -3.69 12.82 -7.69
N GLY A 137 -3.74 12.28 -8.90
CA GLY A 137 -3.78 10.84 -9.07
C GLY A 137 -2.46 10.24 -8.58
N ILE A 138 -2.48 9.08 -7.95
CA ILE A 138 -1.26 8.45 -7.44
C ILE A 138 -1.22 6.98 -7.85
N VAL A 139 -0.09 6.55 -8.38
CA VAL A 139 0.20 5.15 -8.71
C VAL A 139 1.42 4.70 -7.93
N ILE A 140 1.29 3.58 -7.22
CA ILE A 140 2.36 3.01 -6.40
C ILE A 140 2.66 1.58 -6.85
N GLU A 141 3.94 1.28 -6.98
CA GLU A 141 4.47 -0.06 -7.25
C GLU A 141 5.47 -0.46 -6.17
N PHE A 142 5.32 -1.67 -5.64
CA PHE A 142 6.19 -2.23 -4.60
C PHE A 142 7.15 -3.25 -5.18
N LYS A 143 8.42 -3.20 -4.76
CA LYS A 143 9.40 -4.23 -5.10
C LYS A 143 10.29 -4.59 -3.94
N VAL A 144 10.48 -5.88 -3.73
CA VAL A 144 11.52 -6.39 -2.86
C VAL A 144 12.76 -6.68 -3.69
N ILE A 145 13.92 -6.17 -3.26
CA ILE A 145 15.19 -6.36 -3.94
C ILE A 145 15.41 -7.83 -4.31
N ASN A 146 15.79 -8.06 -5.55
CA ASN A 146 16.20 -9.37 -6.01
C ASN A 146 17.73 -9.46 -6.08
N PRO A 147 18.42 -10.05 -5.07
CA PRO A 147 19.90 -10.06 -5.02
C PRO A 147 20.59 -10.76 -6.17
N ARG A 148 19.83 -11.41 -7.07
CA ARG A 148 20.36 -12.04 -8.28
C ARG A 148 20.39 -11.10 -9.49
N LYS A 149 19.66 -9.99 -9.41
CA LYS A 149 19.46 -9.05 -10.53
C LYS A 149 19.80 -7.61 -10.15
N GLU A 150 19.71 -7.28 -8.87
CA GLU A 150 19.82 -5.94 -8.33
C GLU A 150 20.81 -5.92 -7.18
N ASN A 151 21.67 -4.91 -7.12
CA ASN A 151 22.69 -4.76 -6.09
C ASN A 151 22.28 -3.72 -5.05
N THR A 152 21.44 -2.74 -5.43
CA THR A 152 21.06 -1.62 -4.58
C THR A 152 19.55 -1.39 -4.58
N LEU A 153 19.04 -0.64 -3.59
CA LEU A 153 17.63 -0.25 -3.53
C LEU A 153 17.28 0.76 -4.62
N GLU A 154 18.25 1.57 -5.06
CA GLU A 154 18.08 2.53 -6.16
C GLU A 154 17.77 1.80 -7.49
N GLU A 155 18.43 0.68 -7.75
CA GLU A 155 18.11 -0.16 -8.92
C GLU A 155 16.70 -0.76 -8.82
N THR A 156 16.30 -1.15 -7.61
CA THR A 156 14.98 -1.74 -7.35
C THR A 156 13.87 -0.70 -7.49
N VAL A 157 14.04 0.51 -6.94
CA VAL A 157 13.04 1.57 -7.06
C VAL A 157 12.92 2.07 -8.50
N ALA A 158 14.04 2.18 -9.22
CA ALA A 158 14.02 2.52 -10.63
C ALA A 158 13.28 1.48 -11.47
N ALA A 159 13.43 0.19 -11.14
CA ALA A 159 12.67 -0.89 -11.80
C ALA A 159 11.16 -0.82 -11.49
N ALA A 160 10.76 -0.35 -10.29
CA ALA A 160 9.36 -0.12 -9.96
C ALA A 160 8.77 1.03 -10.79
N LEU A 161 9.44 2.17 -10.83
CA LEU A 161 9.01 3.34 -11.62
C LEU A 161 8.94 3.01 -13.11
N LYS A 162 9.95 2.31 -13.62
CA LYS A 162 9.97 1.83 -15.02
C LYS A 162 8.77 0.92 -15.34
N GLN A 163 8.35 0.07 -14.40
CA GLN A 163 7.20 -0.79 -14.60
C GLN A 163 5.90 0.01 -14.72
N ILE A 164 5.71 1.06 -13.90
CA ILE A 164 4.54 1.95 -14.00
C ILE A 164 4.43 2.53 -15.42
N GLU A 165 5.57 3.03 -15.97
CA GLU A 165 5.62 3.60 -17.33
C GLU A 165 5.37 2.55 -18.41
N GLU A 166 6.18 1.48 -18.42
CA GLU A 166 6.10 0.45 -19.47
C GLU A 166 4.73 -0.22 -19.54
N LYS A 167 4.04 -0.30 -18.40
CA LYS A 167 2.70 -0.87 -18.29
C LYS A 167 1.58 0.15 -18.49
N ASN A 168 1.92 1.44 -18.56
CA ASN A 168 0.96 2.53 -18.74
C ASN A 168 -0.18 2.46 -17.69
N TYR A 169 0.18 2.40 -16.43
CA TYR A 169 -0.80 2.28 -15.35
C TYR A 169 -1.69 3.52 -15.21
N ASP A 170 -1.26 4.69 -15.71
CA ASP A 170 -2.01 5.94 -15.72
C ASP A 170 -3.26 5.90 -16.60
N ALA A 171 -3.28 4.98 -17.59
CA ALA A 171 -4.35 4.94 -18.59
C ALA A 171 -5.75 4.93 -17.97
N GLU A 172 -5.92 4.30 -16.80
CA GLU A 172 -7.21 4.28 -16.12
C GLU A 172 -7.54 5.62 -15.46
N LEU A 173 -6.56 6.27 -14.81
CA LEU A 173 -6.72 7.60 -14.21
C LEU A 173 -7.05 8.67 -15.27
N VAL A 174 -6.29 8.67 -16.37
CA VAL A 174 -6.49 9.59 -17.50
C VAL A 174 -7.88 9.38 -18.13
N LYS A 175 -8.25 8.12 -18.36
CA LYS A 175 -9.60 7.77 -18.89
C LYS A 175 -10.72 8.26 -17.98
N ARG A 176 -10.48 8.34 -16.68
CA ARG A 176 -11.45 8.81 -15.68
C ARG A 176 -11.41 10.32 -15.47
N GLY A 177 -10.55 11.04 -16.22
CA GLY A 177 -10.49 12.50 -16.26
C GLY A 177 -9.47 13.14 -15.33
N VAL A 178 -8.52 12.36 -14.77
CA VAL A 178 -7.36 12.93 -14.10
C VAL A 178 -6.39 13.45 -15.16
N LYS A 179 -5.88 14.67 -14.98
CA LYS A 179 -4.88 15.24 -15.88
C LYS A 179 -3.57 14.50 -15.72
N GLU A 180 -2.90 14.19 -16.84
CA GLU A 180 -1.64 13.44 -16.84
C GLU A 180 -0.55 14.16 -16.04
N GLU A 181 -0.48 15.49 -16.15
CA GLU A 181 0.45 16.33 -15.39
C GLU A 181 0.18 16.36 -13.89
N ASN A 182 -0.98 15.87 -13.43
CA ASN A 182 -1.36 15.77 -12.02
C ASN A 182 -1.43 14.31 -11.55
N ILE A 183 -0.55 13.46 -12.07
CA ILE A 183 -0.41 12.08 -11.63
C ILE A 183 0.99 11.88 -11.08
N HIS A 184 1.09 11.44 -9.82
CA HIS A 184 2.33 11.10 -9.18
C HIS A 184 2.59 9.60 -9.25
N HIS A 185 3.83 9.23 -9.54
CA HIS A 185 4.32 7.85 -9.55
C HIS A 185 5.27 7.64 -8.39
N TYR A 186 5.09 6.55 -7.65
CA TYR A 186 6.00 6.19 -6.57
C TYR A 186 6.42 4.73 -6.69
N GLY A 187 7.74 4.52 -6.68
CA GLY A 187 8.35 3.21 -6.48
C GLY A 187 8.73 3.03 -5.02
N PHE A 188 8.38 1.90 -4.44
CA PHE A 188 8.75 1.51 -3.08
C PHE A 188 9.64 0.27 -3.14
N ALA A 189 10.90 0.42 -2.78
CA ALA A 189 11.88 -0.66 -2.76
C ALA A 189 12.21 -1.10 -1.33
N PHE A 190 12.29 -2.42 -1.10
CA PHE A 190 12.49 -2.99 0.23
C PHE A 190 13.65 -3.97 0.26
N ARG A 191 14.49 -3.88 1.31
CA ARG A 191 15.53 -4.85 1.67
C ARG A 191 15.52 -5.11 3.17
N GLY A 192 14.81 -6.16 3.62
CA GLY A 192 14.61 -6.39 5.05
C GLY A 192 13.87 -5.24 5.71
N LYS A 193 14.55 -4.43 6.52
CA LYS A 193 14.01 -3.25 7.19
C LYS A 193 14.32 -1.94 6.47
N GLU A 194 15.15 -1.98 5.45
CA GLU A 194 15.49 -0.81 4.66
C GLU A 194 14.41 -0.55 3.63
N VAL A 195 13.96 0.69 3.54
CA VAL A 195 12.98 1.16 2.58
C VAL A 195 13.57 2.32 1.81
N LEU A 196 13.45 2.30 0.50
CA LEU A 196 13.73 3.42 -0.37
C LEU A 196 12.50 3.73 -1.22
N ILE A 197 12.06 4.98 -1.17
CA ILE A 197 10.98 5.51 -1.99
C ILE A 197 11.59 6.54 -2.92
N ASP A 198 11.20 6.47 -4.18
CA ASP A 198 11.46 7.51 -5.16
C ASP A 198 10.22 7.72 -6.02
N GLY A 199 10.14 8.88 -6.71
CA GLY A 199 8.95 9.23 -7.47
C GLY A 199 9.12 10.44 -8.36
N ARG A 200 8.06 10.74 -9.08
CA ARG A 200 7.97 11.89 -10.00
C ARG A 200 6.52 12.27 -10.23
#